data_6955da45e628e1e04d7d2e1c5170d5d5
#
_entry.id   6955da45e628e1e04d7d2e1c5170d5d5
#
_cell.length_a   1.000
_cell.length_b   1.000
_cell.length_c   1.000
_cell.angle_alpha   90.00
_cell.angle_beta   90.00
_cell.angle_gamma   90.00
#
_symmetry.space_group_name_H-M   'P 1'
#
loop_
_entity.id
_entity.type
_entity.pdbx_description
1 polymer ?
#
loop_
_entity_poly.entity_id
_entity_poly.type
_entity_poly.pdbx_seq_one_letter_code
_entity_poly.pdbx_strand_id
1 'polypeptide(L)'
;LEGYEASKEVCGHLQPDDKVLIHGGAGGVGTAALQLCKWAGVSKVWATSSKSKHGSIERYGARAIDRHNEDFQAIIKAETDGKGVDHVLDPIGGDNLRRSLSCLAEGGRLYTYGMSAVAPSQTRSRLKALFAWRKTPRFDALRLMTRNRAVFGVHMGTWSNEAVMQKQLDRIVEGLSLIHISEPTRHASI
;
A
#
# COMPACT_ATOMS: atom_id res chain seq x y z
N LEU A 1 -13.59 -11.77 -15.58
CA LEU A 1 -14.18 -12.34 -14.37
C LEU A 1 -13.17 -13.18 -13.58
N GLU A 2 -12.34 -14.00 -14.24
CA GLU A 2 -11.32 -14.84 -13.59
C GLU A 2 -10.23 -14.04 -12.88
N GLY A 3 -9.78 -12.91 -13.46
CA GLY A 3 -8.82 -12.02 -12.85
C GLY A 3 -9.33 -11.37 -11.54
N TYR A 4 -10.62 -11.12 -11.45
CA TYR A 4 -11.26 -10.56 -10.27
C TYR A 4 -11.30 -11.55 -9.09
N GLU A 5 -11.59 -12.83 -9.35
CA GLU A 5 -11.60 -13.85 -8.30
C GLU A 5 -10.18 -14.11 -7.74
N ALA A 6 -9.16 -14.14 -8.63
CA ALA A 6 -7.77 -14.28 -8.19
C ALA A 6 -7.31 -13.08 -7.34
N SER A 7 -7.74 -11.86 -7.66
CA SER A 7 -7.39 -10.65 -6.88
C SER A 7 -7.95 -10.68 -5.46
N LYS A 8 -9.13 -11.25 -5.26
CA LYS A 8 -9.76 -11.36 -3.94
C LYS A 8 -8.91 -12.12 -2.93
N GLU A 9 -8.28 -13.20 -3.35
CA GLU A 9 -7.50 -14.04 -2.45
C GLU A 9 -6.07 -13.52 -2.21
N VAL A 10 -5.47 -12.87 -3.19
CA VAL A 10 -4.07 -12.40 -3.12
C VAL A 10 -3.93 -11.04 -2.47
N CYS A 11 -4.89 -10.13 -2.70
CA CYS A 11 -4.82 -8.73 -2.29
C CYS A 11 -5.72 -8.39 -1.09
N GLY A 12 -6.07 -9.38 -0.24
CA GLY A 12 -6.91 -9.12 0.94
C GLY A 12 -8.34 -8.74 0.58
N HIS A 13 -8.89 -9.32 -0.48
CA HIS A 13 -10.24 -9.09 -0.99
C HIS A 13 -10.48 -7.69 -1.57
N LEU A 14 -9.53 -7.12 -2.32
CA LEU A 14 -9.74 -5.88 -3.06
C LEU A 14 -10.97 -5.97 -3.96
N GLN A 15 -11.81 -4.94 -3.89
CA GLN A 15 -12.98 -4.76 -4.75
C GLN A 15 -12.76 -3.57 -5.69
N PRO A 16 -13.39 -3.52 -6.86
CA PRO A 16 -13.22 -2.40 -7.81
C PRO A 16 -13.60 -1.03 -7.26
N ASP A 17 -14.52 -0.96 -6.31
CA ASP A 17 -14.99 0.25 -5.64
C ASP A 17 -14.18 0.63 -4.39
N ASP A 18 -13.23 -0.21 -3.97
CA ASP A 18 -12.32 0.11 -2.87
C ASP A 18 -11.45 1.33 -3.17
N LYS A 19 -11.11 2.02 -2.10
CA LYS A 19 -10.17 3.15 -2.08
C LYS A 19 -8.87 2.69 -1.44
N VAL A 20 -7.77 2.88 -2.14
CA VAL A 20 -6.46 2.36 -1.69
C VAL A 20 -5.43 3.47 -1.60
N LEU A 21 -4.74 3.57 -0.45
CA LEU A 21 -3.58 4.43 -0.24
C LEU A 21 -2.31 3.58 -0.13
N ILE A 22 -1.32 3.85 -0.98
CA ILE A 22 -0.05 3.13 -1.01
C ILE A 22 1.09 4.08 -0.66
N HIS A 23 1.77 3.87 0.45
CA HIS A 23 2.98 4.61 0.76
C HIS A 23 4.20 3.99 0.05
N GLY A 24 5.05 4.86 -0.50
CA GLY A 24 6.21 4.41 -1.28
C GLY A 24 5.84 3.75 -2.61
N GLY A 25 4.81 4.26 -3.29
CA GLY A 25 4.25 3.70 -4.52
C GLY A 25 5.23 3.46 -5.67
N ALA A 26 6.34 4.20 -5.72
CA ALA A 26 7.39 4.03 -6.73
C ALA A 26 8.51 3.05 -6.30
N GLY A 27 8.37 2.36 -5.16
CA GLY A 27 9.26 1.27 -4.74
C GLY A 27 8.77 -0.09 -5.29
N GLY A 28 9.57 -1.15 -5.13
CA GLY A 28 9.25 -2.48 -5.67
C GLY A 28 7.86 -2.98 -5.24
N VAL A 29 7.61 -3.05 -3.91
CA VAL A 29 6.31 -3.49 -3.38
C VAL A 29 5.19 -2.52 -3.76
N GLY A 30 5.45 -1.20 -3.74
CA GLY A 30 4.47 -0.19 -4.13
C GLY A 30 4.06 -0.31 -5.60
N THR A 31 5.02 -0.54 -6.49
CA THR A 31 4.76 -0.77 -7.92
C THR A 31 3.94 -2.04 -8.14
N ALA A 32 4.29 -3.14 -7.47
CA ALA A 32 3.50 -4.37 -7.52
C ALA A 32 2.07 -4.15 -7.02
N ALA A 33 1.89 -3.43 -5.92
CA ALA A 33 0.57 -3.08 -5.39
C ALA A 33 -0.26 -2.24 -6.38
N LEU A 34 0.37 -1.27 -7.08
CA LEU A 34 -0.29 -0.49 -8.13
C LEU A 34 -0.76 -1.36 -9.29
N GLN A 35 0.08 -2.32 -9.71
CA GLN A 35 -0.29 -3.27 -10.76
C GLN A 35 -1.47 -4.14 -10.33
N LEU A 36 -1.46 -4.65 -9.10
CA LEU A 36 -2.55 -5.46 -8.56
C LEU A 36 -3.85 -4.65 -8.43
N CYS A 37 -3.79 -3.38 -8.00
CA CYS A 37 -4.96 -2.50 -7.98
C CYS A 37 -5.54 -2.31 -9.38
N LYS A 38 -4.68 -2.04 -10.38
CA LYS A 38 -5.09 -1.90 -11.79
C LYS A 38 -5.75 -3.19 -12.31
N TRP A 39 -5.14 -4.34 -12.01
CA TRP A 39 -5.66 -5.65 -12.39
C TRP A 39 -7.01 -5.98 -11.72
N ALA A 40 -7.17 -5.64 -10.44
CA ALA A 40 -8.42 -5.79 -9.71
C ALA A 40 -9.52 -4.79 -10.14
N GLY A 41 -9.20 -3.85 -11.03
CA GLY A 41 -10.15 -2.83 -11.48
C GLY A 41 -10.38 -1.70 -10.48
N VAL A 42 -9.52 -1.57 -9.46
CA VAL A 42 -9.62 -0.50 -8.46
C VAL A 42 -9.30 0.84 -9.12
N SER A 43 -10.26 1.74 -9.15
CA SER A 43 -10.14 3.05 -9.81
C SER A 43 -9.69 4.18 -8.89
N LYS A 44 -9.84 4.03 -7.57
CA LYS A 44 -9.52 5.05 -6.56
C LYS A 44 -8.25 4.70 -5.80
N VAL A 45 -7.11 5.00 -6.40
CA VAL A 45 -5.78 4.69 -5.83
C VAL A 45 -4.97 5.96 -5.67
N TRP A 46 -4.44 6.19 -4.49
CA TRP A 46 -3.46 7.23 -4.17
C TRP A 46 -2.14 6.59 -3.81
N ALA A 47 -1.03 7.21 -4.24
CA ALA A 47 0.27 6.68 -3.85
C ALA A 47 1.29 7.79 -3.56
N THR A 48 2.00 7.66 -2.45
CA THR A 48 3.02 8.65 -2.07
C THR A 48 4.39 8.29 -2.64
N SER A 49 5.10 9.28 -3.18
CA SER A 49 6.51 9.17 -3.60
C SER A 49 7.21 10.54 -3.58
N SER A 50 8.46 10.59 -4.02
CA SER A 50 9.08 11.86 -4.39
C SER A 50 8.51 12.34 -5.73
N LYS A 51 8.41 13.66 -5.92
CA LYS A 51 7.81 14.28 -7.12
C LYS A 51 8.43 13.77 -8.43
N SER A 52 9.75 13.56 -8.46
CA SER A 52 10.45 13.04 -9.63
C SER A 52 10.00 11.62 -10.08
N LYS A 53 9.25 10.91 -9.24
CA LYS A 53 8.75 9.55 -9.52
C LYS A 53 7.25 9.49 -9.74
N HIS A 54 6.54 10.61 -9.84
CA HIS A 54 5.08 10.65 -10.03
C HIS A 54 4.65 9.92 -11.29
N GLY A 55 5.36 10.13 -12.43
CA GLY A 55 5.03 9.46 -13.67
C GLY A 55 5.05 7.93 -13.61
N SER A 56 5.86 7.33 -12.71
CA SER A 56 5.85 5.88 -12.48
C SER A 56 4.63 5.38 -11.68
N ILE A 57 3.90 6.26 -11.03
CA ILE A 57 2.65 5.98 -10.33
C ILE A 57 1.46 6.22 -11.26
N GLU A 58 1.45 7.37 -11.92
CA GLU A 58 0.34 7.85 -12.75
C GLU A 58 0.07 6.95 -13.96
N ARG A 59 1.10 6.28 -14.51
CA ARG A 59 0.93 5.26 -15.58
C ARG A 59 0.03 4.08 -15.18
N TYR A 60 -0.18 3.85 -13.88
CA TYR A 60 -1.11 2.85 -13.39
C TYR A 60 -2.50 3.41 -13.07
N GLY A 61 -2.76 4.69 -13.40
CA GLY A 61 -4.01 5.37 -13.12
C GLY A 61 -4.17 5.87 -11.68
N ALA A 62 -3.12 5.77 -10.87
CA ALA A 62 -3.16 6.22 -9.48
C ALA A 62 -2.79 7.71 -9.36
N ARG A 63 -3.39 8.41 -8.41
CA ARG A 63 -3.02 9.78 -8.05
C ARG A 63 -1.72 9.79 -7.25
N ALA A 64 -0.68 10.39 -7.79
CA ALA A 64 0.58 10.58 -7.10
C ALA A 64 0.50 11.74 -6.08
N ILE A 65 1.08 11.53 -4.90
CA ILE A 65 1.17 12.52 -3.81
C ILE A 65 2.65 12.73 -3.47
N ASP A 66 3.12 13.98 -3.48
CA ASP A 66 4.49 14.30 -3.09
C ASP A 66 4.67 14.19 -1.57
N ARG A 67 5.36 13.15 -1.14
CA ARG A 67 5.61 12.88 0.29
C ARG A 67 6.34 13.99 1.03
N HIS A 68 6.97 14.95 0.34
CA HIS A 68 7.77 16.02 0.94
C HIS A 68 7.01 17.33 1.09
N ASN A 69 6.13 17.62 0.13
CA ASN A 69 5.48 18.93 0.01
C ASN A 69 3.95 18.86 0.11
N GLU A 70 3.35 17.66 0.11
CA GLU A 70 1.90 17.49 0.21
C GLU A 70 1.51 16.72 1.47
N ASP A 71 0.39 17.10 2.06
CA ASP A 71 -0.22 16.36 3.18
C ASP A 71 -1.21 15.33 2.68
N PHE A 72 -0.79 14.07 2.65
CA PHE A 72 -1.64 12.98 2.19
C PHE A 72 -2.93 12.83 3.01
N GLN A 73 -2.93 13.16 4.32
CA GLN A 73 -4.15 13.08 5.13
C GLN A 73 -5.19 14.11 4.68
N ALA A 74 -4.75 15.34 4.42
CA ALA A 74 -5.65 16.40 3.93
C ALA A 74 -6.21 16.05 2.55
N ILE A 75 -5.36 15.50 1.66
CA ILE A 75 -5.76 15.06 0.33
C ILE A 75 -6.78 13.93 0.40
N ILE A 76 -6.48 12.86 1.13
CA ILE A 76 -7.40 11.73 1.29
C ILE A 76 -8.73 12.20 1.88
N LYS A 77 -8.71 13.05 2.92
CA LYS A 77 -9.94 13.58 3.52
C LYS A 77 -10.77 14.37 2.52
N ALA A 78 -10.14 15.23 1.72
CA ALA A 78 -10.84 16.06 0.73
C ALA A 78 -11.42 15.21 -0.40
N GLU A 79 -10.64 14.25 -0.94
CA GLU A 79 -11.03 13.48 -2.12
C GLU A 79 -11.93 12.26 -1.81
N THR A 80 -12.16 11.99 -0.52
CA THR A 80 -13.08 10.93 -0.08
C THR A 80 -14.28 11.49 0.70
N ASP A 81 -14.54 12.79 0.64
CA ASP A 81 -15.60 13.46 1.41
C ASP A 81 -15.53 13.15 2.92
N GLY A 82 -14.31 13.01 3.45
CA GLY A 82 -14.05 12.66 4.84
C GLY A 82 -14.27 11.20 5.21
N LYS A 83 -14.71 10.35 4.27
CA LYS A 83 -15.00 8.93 4.53
C LYS A 83 -13.73 8.08 4.70
N GLY A 84 -12.61 8.48 4.06
CA GLY A 84 -11.35 7.77 4.11
C GLY A 84 -11.23 6.64 3.08
N VAL A 85 -10.19 5.80 3.25
CA VAL A 85 -9.84 4.72 2.33
C VAL A 85 -10.05 3.34 2.98
N ASP A 86 -10.30 2.34 2.16
CA ASP A 86 -10.58 0.97 2.61
C ASP A 86 -9.29 0.21 2.91
N HIS A 87 -8.21 0.52 2.17
CA HIS A 87 -6.91 -0.12 2.37
C HIS A 87 -5.78 0.90 2.42
N VAL A 88 -4.86 0.71 3.37
CA VAL A 88 -3.59 1.44 3.42
C VAL A 88 -2.43 0.46 3.48
N LEU A 89 -1.46 0.63 2.58
CA LEU A 89 -0.21 -0.13 2.56
C LEU A 89 0.93 0.77 3.08
N ASP A 90 1.52 0.42 4.23
CA ASP A 90 2.52 1.26 4.91
C ASP A 90 3.84 0.52 5.17
N PRO A 91 4.90 0.77 4.36
CA PRO A 91 6.27 0.30 4.61
C PRO A 91 7.09 1.26 5.48
N ILE A 92 6.53 2.40 5.89
CA ILE A 92 7.29 3.49 6.50
C ILE A 92 7.41 3.31 8.00
N GLY A 93 6.30 3.01 8.67
CA GLY A 93 6.29 2.88 10.12
C GLY A 93 6.31 4.21 10.88
N GLY A 94 6.61 4.16 12.17
CA GLY A 94 6.72 5.36 13.00
C GLY A 94 5.43 6.19 13.05
N ASP A 95 5.56 7.51 13.04
CA ASP A 95 4.40 8.42 13.06
C ASP A 95 3.51 8.29 11.81
N ASN A 96 4.08 7.81 10.68
CA ASN A 96 3.29 7.59 9.46
C ASN A 96 2.13 6.60 9.70
N LEU A 97 2.34 5.55 10.50
CA LEU A 97 1.28 4.58 10.83
C LEU A 97 0.08 5.23 11.53
N ARG A 98 0.33 6.19 12.43
CA ARG A 98 -0.75 6.91 13.11
C ARG A 98 -1.56 7.75 12.13
N ARG A 99 -0.86 8.41 11.21
CA ARG A 99 -1.46 9.22 10.15
C ARG A 99 -2.23 8.34 9.16
N SER A 100 -1.64 7.20 8.76
CA SER A 100 -2.26 6.19 7.90
C SER A 100 -3.53 5.62 8.52
N LEU A 101 -3.50 5.26 9.81
CA LEU A 101 -4.68 4.76 10.53
C LEU A 101 -5.84 5.79 10.54
N SER A 102 -5.53 7.08 10.61
CA SER A 102 -6.54 8.13 10.59
C SER A 102 -7.21 8.31 9.23
N CYS A 103 -6.55 7.88 8.14
CA CYS A 103 -7.09 7.90 6.79
C CYS A 103 -8.06 6.74 6.49
N LEU A 104 -8.11 5.71 7.34
CA LEU A 104 -9.01 4.58 7.11
C LEU A 104 -10.49 4.95 7.22
N ALA A 105 -11.26 4.41 6.31
CA ALA A 105 -12.71 4.36 6.41
C ALA A 105 -13.17 3.42 7.55
N GLU A 106 -14.47 3.36 7.80
CA GLU A 106 -15.08 2.30 8.61
C GLU A 106 -14.96 0.96 7.86
N GLY A 107 -14.56 -0.10 8.55
CA GLY A 107 -14.24 -1.40 7.93
C GLY A 107 -12.84 -1.46 7.28
N GLY A 108 -12.12 -0.32 7.25
CA GLY A 108 -10.83 -0.19 6.58
C GLY A 108 -9.68 -0.94 7.27
N ARG A 109 -8.66 -1.27 6.49
CA ARG A 109 -7.53 -2.12 6.88
C ARG A 109 -6.18 -1.46 6.58
N LEU A 110 -5.32 -1.41 7.59
CA LEU A 110 -3.93 -0.95 7.48
C LEU A 110 -2.98 -2.14 7.46
N TYR A 111 -2.20 -2.27 6.40
CA TYR A 111 -1.15 -3.28 6.27
C TYR A 111 0.21 -2.62 6.50
N THR A 112 0.89 -3.00 7.58
CA THR A 112 2.26 -2.55 7.87
C THR A 112 3.22 -3.71 7.60
N TYR A 113 4.17 -3.48 6.68
CA TYR A 113 5.14 -4.50 6.25
C TYR A 113 6.58 -3.98 6.22
N GLY A 114 6.81 -2.83 6.81
CA GLY A 114 8.13 -2.23 6.91
C GLY A 114 8.20 -1.19 8.02
N MET A 115 9.42 -0.85 8.39
CA MET A 115 9.71 0.19 9.38
C MET A 115 10.85 1.08 8.87
N SER A 116 10.78 1.53 7.63
CA SER A 116 11.86 2.32 7.02
C SER A 116 12.14 3.63 7.76
N ALA A 117 11.17 4.17 8.50
CA ALA A 117 11.37 5.33 9.38
C ALA A 117 12.24 5.00 10.60
N VAL A 118 12.25 3.74 11.05
CA VAL A 118 12.94 3.28 12.27
C VAL A 118 14.20 2.49 11.94
N ALA A 119 14.26 1.86 10.74
CA ALA A 119 15.40 1.04 10.34
C ALA A 119 16.70 1.85 10.37
N PRO A 120 17.77 1.34 11.03
CA PRO A 120 19.07 1.97 11.03
C PRO A 120 19.63 1.97 9.59
N SER A 121 20.01 3.14 9.09
CA SER A 121 20.78 3.29 7.85
C SER A 121 22.17 3.81 8.20
N GLN A 122 23.15 3.63 7.33
CA GLN A 122 24.53 4.12 7.54
C GLN A 122 24.60 5.63 7.87
N THR A 123 23.56 6.40 7.53
CA THR A 123 23.47 7.85 7.78
C THR A 123 22.55 8.25 8.93
N ARG A 124 21.82 7.29 9.55
CA ARG A 124 20.91 7.60 10.66
C ARG A 124 21.52 7.32 12.01
N SER A 125 21.58 8.35 12.86
CA SER A 125 21.96 8.22 14.27
C SER A 125 21.03 7.23 15.00
N ARG A 126 21.61 6.38 15.88
CA ARG A 126 20.88 5.47 16.78
C ARG A 126 19.81 6.19 17.60
N LEU A 127 20.08 7.44 18.00
CA LEU A 127 19.12 8.30 18.70
C LEU A 127 17.89 8.60 17.85
N LYS A 128 18.04 8.89 16.55
CA LYS A 128 16.90 9.13 15.65
C LYS A 128 16.05 7.88 15.47
N ALA A 129 16.67 6.70 15.41
CA ALA A 129 15.94 5.42 15.35
C ALA A 129 15.14 5.17 16.64
N LEU A 130 15.72 5.44 17.81
CA LEU A 130 15.03 5.33 19.10
C LEU A 130 13.84 6.30 19.21
N PHE A 131 14.00 7.55 18.77
CA PHE A 131 12.89 8.51 18.73
C PHE A 131 11.78 8.08 17.77
N ALA A 132 12.12 7.58 16.59
CA ALA A 132 11.15 7.06 15.63
C ALA A 132 10.41 5.84 16.18
N TRP A 133 11.11 4.94 16.89
CA TRP A 133 10.50 3.79 17.57
C TRP A 133 9.53 4.24 18.67
N ARG A 134 9.89 5.23 19.48
CA ARG A 134 8.98 5.79 20.51
C ARG A 134 7.75 6.46 19.92
N LYS A 135 7.83 7.00 18.71
CA LYS A 135 6.70 7.59 17.98
C LYS A 135 5.85 6.55 17.25
N THR A 136 6.28 5.29 17.17
CA THR A 136 5.48 4.22 16.57
C THR A 136 4.25 3.99 17.44
N PRO A 137 3.03 4.08 16.88
CA PRO A 137 1.82 3.94 17.67
C PRO A 137 1.71 2.53 18.23
N ARG A 138 1.21 2.43 19.44
CA ARG A 138 0.67 1.19 19.97
C ARG A 138 -0.80 1.13 19.58
N PHE A 139 -1.22 0.03 19.00
CA PHE A 139 -2.61 -0.15 18.61
C PHE A 139 -3.42 -0.66 19.79
N ASP A 140 -4.46 0.08 20.14
CA ASP A 140 -5.38 -0.25 21.21
C ASP A 140 -6.58 -1.00 20.61
N ALA A 141 -6.84 -2.21 21.12
CA ALA A 141 -7.91 -3.07 20.63
C ALA A 141 -9.30 -2.38 20.74
N LEU A 142 -9.55 -1.66 21.85
CA LEU A 142 -10.82 -0.96 22.04
C LEU A 142 -11.02 0.14 21.00
N ARG A 143 -9.95 0.87 20.68
CA ARG A 143 -9.98 1.90 19.62
C ARG A 143 -10.22 1.32 18.22
N LEU A 144 -9.64 0.17 17.93
CA LEU A 144 -9.85 -0.51 16.65
C LEU A 144 -11.29 -1.01 16.56
N MET A 145 -11.79 -1.64 17.63
CA MET A 145 -13.15 -2.17 17.72
C MET A 145 -14.20 -1.05 17.59
N THR A 146 -14.05 0.05 18.33
CA THR A 146 -15.04 1.16 18.32
C THR A 146 -15.06 1.93 17.02
N ARG A 147 -14.06 1.76 16.14
CA ARG A 147 -13.97 2.39 14.83
C ARG A 147 -14.08 1.40 13.68
N ASN A 148 -14.35 0.13 13.97
CA ASN A 148 -14.43 -0.95 12.98
C ASN A 148 -13.23 -0.96 12.03
N ARG A 149 -11.98 -0.93 12.56
CA ARG A 149 -10.75 -0.88 11.77
C ARG A 149 -9.85 -2.04 12.10
N ALA A 150 -9.05 -2.49 11.12
CA ALA A 150 -8.07 -3.56 11.32
C ALA A 150 -6.64 -3.08 11.04
N VAL A 151 -5.68 -3.68 11.74
CA VAL A 151 -4.24 -3.50 11.47
C VAL A 151 -3.60 -4.86 11.32
N PHE A 152 -2.94 -5.08 10.20
CA PHE A 152 -2.19 -6.29 9.87
C PHE A 152 -0.70 -5.99 9.81
N GLY A 153 0.09 -6.69 10.63
CA GLY A 153 1.53 -6.70 10.54
C GLY A 153 2.00 -7.85 9.65
N VAL A 154 2.88 -7.57 8.69
CA VAL A 154 3.50 -8.58 7.83
C VAL A 154 5.00 -8.42 7.87
N HIS A 155 5.72 -9.50 8.19
CA HIS A 155 7.18 -9.54 8.16
C HIS A 155 7.66 -10.79 7.43
N MET A 156 8.04 -10.62 6.17
CA MET A 156 8.42 -11.75 5.31
C MET A 156 9.60 -12.57 5.86
N GLY A 157 10.55 -11.94 6.55
CA GLY A 157 11.71 -12.63 7.11
C GLY A 157 11.41 -13.57 8.29
N THR A 158 10.20 -13.49 8.87
CA THR A 158 9.75 -14.40 9.94
C THR A 158 8.60 -15.30 9.51
N TRP A 159 8.23 -15.26 8.23
CA TRP A 159 7.17 -16.09 7.68
C TRP A 159 7.68 -17.52 7.49
N SER A 160 7.14 -18.46 8.25
CA SER A 160 7.57 -19.86 8.26
C SER A 160 6.68 -20.81 7.45
N ASN A 161 5.51 -20.36 7.01
CA ASN A 161 4.59 -21.18 6.21
C ASN A 161 4.90 -21.06 4.72
N GLU A 162 5.90 -21.82 4.27
CA GLU A 162 6.37 -21.83 2.87
C GLU A 162 5.27 -22.24 1.88
N ALA A 163 4.40 -23.18 2.26
CA ALA A 163 3.33 -23.66 1.37
C ALA A 163 2.30 -22.56 1.06
N VAL A 164 1.93 -21.75 2.07
CA VAL A 164 1.02 -20.61 1.87
C VAL A 164 1.71 -19.53 1.03
N MET A 165 2.99 -19.27 1.30
CA MET A 165 3.76 -18.28 0.56
C MET A 165 3.92 -18.68 -0.91
N GLN A 166 4.22 -19.95 -1.19
CA GLN A 166 4.34 -20.48 -2.56
C GLN A 166 3.01 -20.33 -3.31
N LYS A 167 1.90 -20.74 -2.70
CA LYS A 167 0.56 -20.60 -3.30
C LYS A 167 0.22 -19.14 -3.63
N GLN A 168 0.58 -18.20 -2.75
CA GLN A 168 0.35 -16.77 -3.01
C GLN A 168 1.25 -16.26 -4.14
N LEU A 169 2.52 -16.69 -4.17
CA LEU A 169 3.47 -16.30 -5.20
C LEU A 169 3.02 -16.81 -6.58
N ASP A 170 2.60 -18.07 -6.68
CA ASP A 170 2.12 -18.66 -7.92
C ASP A 170 0.94 -17.87 -8.50
N ARG A 171 -0.01 -17.47 -7.65
CA ARG A 171 -1.15 -16.63 -8.04
C ARG A 171 -0.75 -15.23 -8.50
N ILE A 172 0.22 -14.61 -7.82
CA ILE A 172 0.76 -13.29 -8.23
C ILE A 172 1.42 -13.40 -9.60
N VAL A 173 2.22 -14.45 -9.82
CA VAL A 173 2.89 -14.69 -11.10
C VAL A 173 1.88 -14.93 -12.21
N GLU A 174 0.86 -15.73 -11.96
CA GLU A 174 -0.24 -15.95 -12.90
C GLU A 174 -0.97 -14.63 -13.25
N GLY A 175 -1.35 -13.84 -12.26
CA GLY A 175 -1.98 -12.54 -12.46
C GLY A 175 -1.10 -11.56 -13.23
N LEU A 176 0.19 -11.49 -12.92
CA LEU A 176 1.14 -10.64 -13.63
C LEU A 176 1.36 -11.08 -15.08
N SER A 177 1.37 -12.39 -15.36
CA SER A 177 1.49 -12.90 -16.72
C SER A 177 0.29 -12.50 -17.59
N LEU A 178 -0.93 -12.52 -17.02
CA LEU A 178 -2.14 -12.06 -17.71
C LEU A 178 -2.12 -10.55 -18.01
N ILE A 179 -1.53 -9.73 -17.14
CA ILE A 179 -1.36 -8.28 -17.39
C ILE A 179 -0.41 -8.04 -18.58
N HIS A 180 0.71 -8.76 -18.65
CA HIS A 180 1.66 -8.62 -19.76
C HIS A 180 1.10 -9.08 -21.10
N ILE A 181 0.21 -10.05 -21.13
CA ILE A 181 -0.46 -10.52 -22.35
C ILE A 181 -1.50 -9.50 -22.84
N SER A 182 -2.13 -8.76 -21.93
CA SER A 182 -3.17 -7.76 -22.28
C SER A 182 -2.64 -6.38 -22.65
N GLU A 183 -1.37 -6.07 -22.41
CA GLU A 183 -0.75 -4.84 -22.94
C GLU A 183 -0.27 -5.08 -24.37
N PRO A 184 -0.86 -4.41 -25.41
CA PRO A 184 -0.34 -4.52 -26.76
C PRO A 184 1.09 -3.96 -26.76
N THR A 185 2.05 -4.80 -27.17
CA THR A 185 3.42 -4.41 -27.47
C THR A 185 3.36 -3.22 -28.43
N ARG A 186 3.61 -2.01 -27.94
CA ARG A 186 3.92 -0.87 -28.80
C ARG A 186 5.28 -1.19 -29.41
N HIS A 187 5.26 -1.84 -30.56
CA HIS A 187 6.41 -1.85 -31.45
C HIS A 187 6.77 -0.40 -31.71
N ALA A 188 7.92 0.03 -31.22
CA ALA A 188 8.57 1.24 -31.66
C ALA A 188 8.81 1.05 -33.18
N SER A 189 7.98 1.68 -33.99
CA SER A 189 8.31 1.88 -35.40
C SER A 189 9.46 2.86 -35.45
N ILE A 190 10.56 2.39 -36.04
CA ILE A 190 11.78 3.13 -36.36
C ILE A 190 11.41 4.26 -37.33
#